data_15963d07c75c0ecd56180153936b4350
#
_entry.id   15963d07c75c0ecd56180153936b4350
#
_cell.length_a   1.000
_cell.length_b   1.000
_cell.length_c   1.000
_cell.angle_alpha   90.00
_cell.angle_beta   90.00
_cell.angle_gamma   90.00
#
_symmetry.space_group_name_H-M   'P 1'
#
loop_
_entity.id
_entity.type
_entity.pdbx_description
1 polymer ?
#
loop_
_entity_poly.entity_id
_entity_poly.type
_entity_poly.pdbx_seq_one_letter_code
_entity_poly.pdbx_strand_id
1 'polypeptide(L)'
;MNTKGIHYTINPIIPFGEKSELLALNPLGKIPVYQNDEVTLGDSSVICAYLEKNHPDTSLYPTDATEYASALWLEKYADTHLTPLLGTVFFQRVLNPKMFGTPTDEEAVARVVNDDAPIMFDYLETQLGNNDYFVGNTLSIADFAIASPFVNAAASGLIVDASRWPNLAAFLAHMFANPTFDEKISL
;
A
#
# COMPACT_ATOMS: atom_id res chain seq x y z
N MET A 1 -11.19 5.49 -0.46
CA MET A 1 -12.43 6.18 -0.02
C MET A 1 -12.43 7.63 -0.46
N ASN A 2 -11.38 8.42 -0.17
CA ASN A 2 -11.30 9.84 -0.56
C ASN A 2 -11.51 10.07 -2.07
N THR A 3 -10.83 9.31 -2.92
CA THR A 3 -10.96 9.36 -4.38
C THR A 3 -12.40 9.15 -4.88
N LYS A 4 -13.19 8.38 -4.15
CA LYS A 4 -14.59 8.11 -4.45
C LYS A 4 -15.57 9.06 -3.74
N GLY A 5 -15.09 10.03 -2.98
CA GLY A 5 -15.91 10.95 -2.19
C GLY A 5 -16.74 10.27 -1.08
N ILE A 6 -16.28 9.10 -0.61
CA ILE A 6 -16.98 8.35 0.44
C ILE A 6 -16.63 8.94 1.80
N HIS A 7 -17.66 9.35 2.56
CA HIS A 7 -17.49 9.79 3.94
C HIS A 7 -17.26 8.59 4.86
N TYR A 8 -16.27 8.67 5.73
CA TYR A 8 -15.94 7.61 6.68
C TYR A 8 -15.36 8.20 7.98
N THR A 9 -15.38 7.41 9.02
CA THR A 9 -14.72 7.73 10.30
C THR A 9 -13.60 6.73 10.54
N ILE A 10 -12.43 7.22 10.95
CA ILE A 10 -11.30 6.36 11.34
C ILE A 10 -11.43 6.03 12.82
N ASN A 11 -11.41 4.73 13.14
CA ASN A 11 -11.24 4.23 14.50
C ASN A 11 -9.83 3.63 14.62
N PRO A 12 -8.86 4.32 15.24
CA PRO A 12 -7.49 3.84 15.30
C PRO A 12 -7.37 2.66 16.26
N ILE A 13 -6.92 1.53 15.75
CA ILE A 13 -6.59 0.34 16.54
C ILE A 13 -5.11 0.04 16.37
N ILE A 14 -4.40 -0.12 17.50
CA ILE A 14 -2.99 -0.51 17.50
C ILE A 14 -2.90 -2.03 17.27
N PRO A 15 -2.39 -2.51 16.11
CA PRO A 15 -2.43 -3.93 15.76
C PRO A 15 -1.52 -4.82 16.64
N PHE A 16 -0.63 -4.20 17.42
CA PHE A 16 0.33 -4.89 18.30
C PHE A 16 -0.05 -4.82 19.79
N GLY A 17 -1.19 -4.21 20.13
CA GLY A 17 -1.73 -4.11 21.49
C GLY A 17 -2.59 -5.32 21.89
N GLU A 18 -3.51 -5.11 22.85
CA GLU A 18 -4.53 -6.12 23.17
C GLU A 18 -5.41 -6.39 21.95
N LYS A 19 -5.28 -7.59 21.40
CA LYS A 19 -5.90 -7.98 20.12
C LYS A 19 -7.37 -8.35 20.21
N SER A 20 -7.99 -8.33 21.39
CA SER A 20 -9.35 -8.83 21.58
C SER A 20 -10.39 -8.11 20.71
N GLU A 21 -10.32 -6.79 20.63
CA GLU A 21 -11.24 -5.99 19.82
C GLU A 21 -11.01 -6.22 18.32
N LEU A 22 -9.75 -6.19 17.87
CA LEU A 22 -9.40 -6.42 16.47
C LEU A 22 -9.74 -7.85 16.01
N LEU A 23 -9.50 -8.86 16.86
CA LEU A 23 -9.84 -10.26 16.56
C LEU A 23 -11.35 -10.50 16.46
N ALA A 24 -12.17 -9.72 17.17
CA ALA A 24 -13.62 -9.78 17.03
C ALA A 24 -14.09 -9.28 15.65
N LEU A 25 -13.37 -8.33 15.05
CA LEU A 25 -13.68 -7.75 13.74
C LEU A 25 -13.01 -8.50 12.58
N ASN A 26 -11.78 -8.95 12.80
CA ASN A 26 -10.97 -9.66 11.80
C ASN A 26 -10.23 -10.83 12.45
N PRO A 27 -10.58 -12.09 12.14
CA PRO A 27 -9.96 -13.26 12.75
C PRO A 27 -8.45 -13.38 12.47
N LEU A 28 -7.92 -12.68 11.46
CA LEU A 28 -6.49 -12.61 11.17
C LEU A 28 -5.75 -11.62 12.08
N GLY A 29 -6.47 -10.81 12.88
CA GLY A 29 -5.88 -9.78 13.73
C GLY A 29 -5.08 -8.73 12.94
N LYS A 30 -5.50 -8.44 11.69
CA LYS A 30 -4.85 -7.49 10.79
C LYS A 30 -5.74 -6.29 10.51
N ILE A 31 -5.12 -5.15 10.27
CA ILE A 31 -5.72 -3.93 9.72
C ILE A 31 -5.38 -3.82 8.22
N PRO A 32 -6.20 -3.10 7.43
CA PRO A 32 -7.42 -2.40 7.81
C PRO A 32 -8.61 -3.33 8.04
N VAL A 33 -9.63 -2.82 8.75
CA VAL A 33 -10.98 -3.38 8.79
C VAL A 33 -11.96 -2.29 8.37
N TYR A 34 -12.86 -2.61 7.47
CA TYR A 34 -13.99 -1.79 7.09
C TYR A 34 -15.27 -2.34 7.72
N GLN A 35 -16.10 -1.47 8.28
CA GLN A 35 -17.39 -1.83 8.85
C GLN A 35 -18.45 -0.81 8.46
N ASN A 36 -19.62 -1.30 8.10
CA ASN A 36 -20.85 -0.53 7.98
C ASN A 36 -22.03 -1.35 8.55
N ASP A 37 -23.26 -0.91 8.34
CA ASP A 37 -24.48 -1.58 8.85
C ASP A 37 -24.72 -2.97 8.22
N GLU A 38 -24.08 -3.27 7.07
CA GLU A 38 -24.32 -4.50 6.32
C GLU A 38 -23.18 -5.51 6.46
N VAL A 39 -21.91 -5.04 6.49
CA VAL A 39 -20.74 -5.91 6.43
C VAL A 39 -19.60 -5.45 7.35
N THR A 40 -18.81 -6.43 7.78
CA THR A 40 -17.49 -6.21 8.37
C THR A 40 -16.46 -6.97 7.52
N LEU A 41 -15.50 -6.28 6.94
CA LEU A 41 -14.51 -6.81 6.00
C LEU A 41 -13.10 -6.49 6.49
N GLY A 42 -12.28 -7.52 6.60
CA GLY A 42 -10.82 -7.41 6.70
C GLY A 42 -10.20 -7.67 5.33
N ASP A 43 -8.99 -7.17 5.09
CA ASP A 43 -8.26 -7.20 3.82
C ASP A 43 -8.58 -6.04 2.87
N SER A 44 -7.52 -5.30 2.50
CA SER A 44 -7.64 -4.08 1.70
C SER A 44 -8.22 -4.34 0.31
N SER A 45 -7.82 -5.41 -0.36
CA SER A 45 -8.31 -5.74 -1.71
C SER A 45 -9.80 -6.08 -1.69
N VAL A 46 -10.25 -6.83 -0.67
CA VAL A 46 -11.68 -7.15 -0.49
C VAL A 46 -12.49 -5.89 -0.22
N ILE A 47 -11.99 -5.01 0.65
CA ILE A 47 -12.62 -3.72 0.96
C ILE A 47 -12.73 -2.87 -0.30
N CYS A 48 -11.64 -2.74 -1.08
CA CYS A 48 -11.63 -1.98 -2.32
C CYS A 48 -12.62 -2.53 -3.34
N ALA A 49 -12.67 -3.85 -3.52
CA ALA A 49 -13.63 -4.49 -4.43
C ALA A 49 -15.10 -4.27 -4.00
N TYR A 50 -15.40 -4.32 -2.69
CA TYR A 50 -16.71 -4.01 -2.15
C TYR A 50 -17.10 -2.54 -2.42
N LEU A 51 -16.19 -1.61 -2.12
CA LEU A 51 -16.41 -0.18 -2.35
C LEU A 51 -16.56 0.16 -3.83
N GLU A 52 -15.85 -0.53 -4.72
CA GLU A 52 -16.02 -0.38 -6.18
C GLU A 52 -17.44 -0.73 -6.63
N LYS A 53 -17.98 -1.83 -6.11
CA LYS A 53 -19.35 -2.26 -6.45
C LYS A 53 -20.44 -1.34 -5.92
N ASN A 54 -20.24 -0.78 -4.72
CA ASN A 54 -21.24 0.08 -4.09
C ASN A 54 -21.13 1.55 -4.51
N HIS A 55 -19.98 1.98 -5.04
CA HIS A 55 -19.71 3.35 -5.46
C HIS A 55 -19.07 3.36 -6.86
N PRO A 56 -19.83 3.03 -7.92
CA PRO A 56 -19.28 2.83 -9.27
C PRO A 56 -18.96 4.16 -10.02
N ASP A 57 -19.47 5.30 -9.55
CA ASP A 57 -19.37 6.58 -10.26
C ASP A 57 -17.93 7.03 -10.54
N THR A 58 -17.00 6.74 -9.64
CA THR A 58 -15.56 6.95 -9.84
C THR A 58 -14.88 5.59 -9.82
N SER A 59 -14.85 4.91 -10.98
CA SER A 59 -14.25 3.60 -11.09
C SER A 59 -12.73 3.67 -10.93
N LEU A 60 -12.19 2.75 -10.12
CA LEU A 60 -10.75 2.52 -9.97
C LEU A 60 -10.33 1.15 -10.54
N TYR A 61 -11.29 0.37 -11.02
CA TYR A 61 -11.00 -0.87 -11.73
C TYR A 61 -11.32 -0.68 -13.21
N PRO A 62 -10.36 -0.96 -14.12
CA PRO A 62 -10.58 -0.83 -15.55
C PRO A 62 -11.76 -1.68 -16.04
N THR A 63 -12.45 -1.22 -17.10
CA THR A 63 -13.56 -1.97 -17.72
C THR A 63 -13.10 -2.93 -18.81
N ASP A 64 -11.96 -2.65 -19.45
CA ASP A 64 -11.32 -3.59 -20.38
C ASP A 64 -10.80 -4.82 -19.62
N ALA A 65 -11.04 -6.00 -20.14
CA ALA A 65 -10.71 -7.25 -19.45
C ALA A 65 -9.21 -7.46 -19.25
N THR A 66 -8.38 -7.01 -20.19
CA THR A 66 -6.92 -7.14 -20.11
C THR A 66 -6.33 -6.16 -19.10
N GLU A 67 -6.80 -4.92 -19.14
CA GLU A 67 -6.41 -3.89 -18.18
C GLU A 67 -6.88 -4.26 -16.76
N TYR A 68 -8.12 -4.76 -16.63
CA TYR A 68 -8.65 -5.26 -15.36
C TYR A 68 -7.77 -6.38 -14.77
N ALA A 69 -7.41 -7.36 -15.60
CA ALA A 69 -6.52 -8.44 -15.16
C ALA A 69 -5.13 -7.91 -14.74
N SER A 70 -4.60 -6.93 -15.48
CA SER A 70 -3.33 -6.28 -15.15
C SER A 70 -3.40 -5.51 -13.83
N ALA A 71 -4.50 -4.80 -13.59
CA ALA A 71 -4.71 -4.07 -12.33
C ALA A 71 -4.78 -5.04 -11.13
N LEU A 72 -5.52 -6.14 -11.25
CA LEU A 72 -5.58 -7.18 -10.20
C LEU A 72 -4.22 -7.86 -9.97
N TRP A 73 -3.45 -8.10 -11.05
CA TRP A 73 -2.12 -8.66 -10.92
C TRP A 73 -1.19 -7.75 -10.13
N LEU A 74 -1.17 -6.45 -10.45
CA LEU A 74 -0.33 -5.47 -9.76
C LEU A 74 -0.78 -5.25 -8.31
N GLU A 75 -2.09 -5.23 -8.05
CA GLU A 75 -2.63 -5.21 -6.69
C GLU A 75 -2.13 -6.43 -5.91
N LYS A 76 -2.23 -7.62 -6.48
CA LYS A 76 -1.77 -8.84 -5.83
C LYS A 76 -0.25 -8.89 -5.65
N TYR A 77 0.50 -8.41 -6.64
CA TYR A 77 1.95 -8.27 -6.54
C TYR A 77 2.36 -7.35 -5.38
N ALA A 78 1.69 -6.19 -5.25
CA ALA A 78 1.93 -5.26 -4.16
C ALA A 78 1.64 -5.90 -2.79
N ASP A 79 0.50 -6.57 -2.64
CA ASP A 79 0.09 -7.21 -1.38
C ASP A 79 1.03 -8.32 -0.92
N THR A 80 1.42 -9.20 -1.85
CA THR A 80 2.10 -10.45 -1.48
C THR A 80 3.63 -10.36 -1.52
N HIS A 81 4.18 -9.36 -2.22
CA HIS A 81 5.62 -9.22 -2.40
C HIS A 81 6.13 -7.86 -1.93
N LEU A 82 5.59 -6.77 -2.45
CA LEU A 82 6.11 -5.43 -2.17
C LEU A 82 5.83 -4.99 -0.72
N THR A 83 4.60 -5.17 -0.25
CA THR A 83 4.20 -4.80 1.12
C THR A 83 4.99 -5.55 2.20
N PRO A 84 5.15 -6.87 2.15
CA PRO A 84 5.98 -7.59 3.13
C PRO A 84 7.45 -7.17 3.08
N LEU A 85 7.99 -6.96 1.88
CA LEU A 85 9.39 -6.58 1.71
C LEU A 85 9.67 -5.22 2.34
N LEU A 86 8.95 -4.17 1.91
CA LEU A 86 9.11 -2.81 2.42
C LEU A 86 8.70 -2.71 3.90
N GLY A 87 7.69 -3.50 4.30
CA GLY A 87 7.25 -3.65 5.68
C GLY A 87 8.36 -4.16 6.60
N THR A 88 9.29 -5.00 6.11
CA THR A 88 10.44 -5.44 6.89
C THR A 88 11.32 -4.27 7.31
N VAL A 89 11.62 -3.35 6.40
CA VAL A 89 12.44 -2.16 6.72
C VAL A 89 11.74 -1.27 7.72
N PHE A 90 10.44 -1.02 7.53
CA PHE A 90 9.63 -0.23 8.45
C PHE A 90 9.54 -0.88 9.83
N PHE A 91 9.33 -2.18 9.90
CA PHE A 91 9.28 -2.93 11.15
C PHE A 91 10.61 -2.81 11.90
N GLN A 92 11.72 -3.04 11.22
CA GLN A 92 13.05 -2.99 11.81
C GLN A 92 13.46 -1.60 12.29
N ARG A 93 13.28 -0.58 11.45
CA ARG A 93 13.78 0.77 11.74
C ARG A 93 12.82 1.63 12.54
N VAL A 94 11.52 1.33 12.51
CA VAL A 94 10.50 2.16 13.15
C VAL A 94 9.83 1.43 14.31
N LEU A 95 9.23 0.25 14.06
CA LEU A 95 8.43 -0.42 15.09
C LEU A 95 9.30 -1.07 16.17
N ASN A 96 10.37 -1.76 15.81
CA ASN A 96 11.26 -2.40 16.79
C ASN A 96 11.78 -1.43 17.83
N PRO A 97 12.43 -0.31 17.49
CA PRO A 97 12.95 0.60 18.48
C PRO A 97 11.86 1.38 19.24
N LYS A 98 10.78 1.80 18.55
CA LYS A 98 9.76 2.65 19.17
C LYS A 98 8.73 1.89 20.00
N MET A 99 8.32 0.70 19.57
CA MET A 99 7.22 -0.05 20.21
C MET A 99 7.70 -1.23 21.04
N PHE A 100 8.76 -1.90 20.61
CA PHE A 100 9.23 -3.12 21.27
C PHE A 100 10.53 -2.94 22.05
N GLY A 101 11.18 -1.79 21.94
CA GLY A 101 12.48 -1.51 22.58
C GLY A 101 13.61 -2.46 22.10
N THR A 102 13.41 -3.06 20.91
CA THR A 102 14.37 -3.99 20.31
C THR A 102 15.24 -3.24 19.30
N PRO A 103 16.56 -3.44 19.28
CA PRO A 103 17.42 -2.79 18.29
C PRO A 103 17.07 -3.26 16.86
N THR A 104 17.35 -2.39 15.88
CA THR A 104 17.23 -2.69 14.46
C THR A 104 18.18 -3.81 14.05
N ASP A 105 17.69 -4.80 13.32
CA ASP A 105 18.51 -5.78 12.60
C ASP A 105 18.98 -5.16 11.28
N GLU A 106 20.16 -4.52 11.32
CA GLU A 106 20.72 -3.85 10.13
C GLU A 106 21.14 -4.82 9.03
N GLU A 107 21.42 -6.09 9.33
CA GLU A 107 21.71 -7.10 8.31
C GLU A 107 20.45 -7.45 7.52
N ALA A 108 19.33 -7.66 8.20
CA ALA A 108 18.04 -7.87 7.54
C ALA A 108 17.63 -6.66 6.68
N VAL A 109 17.82 -5.44 7.19
CA VAL A 109 17.56 -4.21 6.44
C VAL A 109 18.47 -4.10 5.22
N ALA A 110 19.77 -4.33 5.38
CA ALA A 110 20.74 -4.24 4.27
C ALA A 110 20.40 -5.23 3.14
N ARG A 111 20.00 -6.46 3.48
CA ARG A 111 19.57 -7.44 2.49
C ARG A 111 18.36 -6.96 1.68
N VAL A 112 17.34 -6.44 2.36
CA VAL A 112 16.17 -5.89 1.67
C VAL A 112 16.55 -4.73 0.77
N VAL A 113 17.31 -3.78 1.26
CA VAL A 113 17.65 -2.53 0.54
C VAL A 113 18.58 -2.80 -0.65
N ASN A 114 19.57 -3.69 -0.49
CA ASN A 114 20.62 -3.87 -1.48
C ASN A 114 20.34 -5.01 -2.46
N ASP A 115 19.58 -6.03 -2.04
CA ASP A 115 19.42 -7.25 -2.83
C ASP A 115 17.97 -7.43 -3.32
N ASP A 116 17.00 -7.35 -2.43
CA ASP A 116 15.62 -7.75 -2.76
C ASP A 116 14.80 -6.60 -3.39
N ALA A 117 14.85 -5.39 -2.80
CA ALA A 117 14.09 -4.25 -3.28
C ALA A 117 14.49 -3.80 -4.70
N PRO A 118 15.79 -3.78 -5.08
CA PRO A 118 16.19 -3.46 -6.44
C PRO A 118 15.53 -4.32 -7.52
N ILE A 119 15.34 -5.61 -7.27
CA ILE A 119 14.67 -6.52 -8.22
C ILE A 119 13.22 -6.10 -8.44
N MET A 120 12.52 -5.75 -7.35
CA MET A 120 11.14 -5.29 -7.44
C MET A 120 11.02 -3.90 -8.08
N PHE A 121 11.95 -3.01 -7.77
CA PHE A 121 11.94 -1.67 -8.35
C PHE A 121 12.28 -1.70 -9.84
N ASP A 122 13.22 -2.55 -10.28
CA ASP A 122 13.51 -2.78 -11.70
C ASP A 122 12.27 -3.30 -12.46
N TYR A 123 11.50 -4.20 -11.84
CA TYR A 123 10.23 -4.68 -12.39
C TYR A 123 9.20 -3.55 -12.50
N LEU A 124 8.98 -2.79 -11.42
CA LEU A 124 8.00 -1.70 -11.40
C LEU A 124 8.38 -0.57 -12.37
N GLU A 125 9.66 -0.21 -12.44
CA GLU A 125 10.18 0.77 -13.41
C GLU A 125 9.87 0.34 -14.85
N THR A 126 10.06 -0.95 -15.15
CA THR A 126 9.79 -1.51 -16.47
C THR A 126 8.29 -1.56 -16.78
N GLN A 127 7.45 -1.95 -15.80
CA GLN A 127 5.99 -2.01 -15.99
C GLN A 127 5.36 -0.63 -16.19
N LEU A 128 5.85 0.36 -15.46
CA LEU A 128 5.37 1.74 -15.58
C LEU A 128 5.81 2.37 -16.90
N GLY A 129 7.06 2.16 -17.32
CA GLY A 129 7.64 2.80 -18.48
C GLY A 129 7.56 4.33 -18.35
N ASN A 130 7.11 4.99 -19.42
CA ASN A 130 6.96 6.45 -19.46
C ASN A 130 5.52 6.91 -19.16
N ASN A 131 4.70 6.07 -18.53
CA ASN A 131 3.32 6.41 -18.21
C ASN A 131 3.22 7.08 -16.84
N ASP A 132 2.14 7.84 -16.63
CA ASP A 132 1.83 8.43 -15.33
C ASP A 132 1.23 7.41 -14.36
N TYR A 133 0.59 6.34 -14.89
CA TYR A 133 -0.08 5.27 -14.13
C TYR A 133 0.21 3.89 -14.73
N PHE A 134 0.11 2.85 -13.91
CA PHE A 134 0.51 1.50 -14.29
C PHE A 134 -0.39 0.83 -15.33
N VAL A 135 -1.68 1.14 -15.34
CA VAL A 135 -2.65 0.46 -16.21
C VAL A 135 -3.44 1.47 -17.04
N GLY A 136 -3.42 1.30 -18.36
CA GLY A 136 -4.17 2.16 -19.30
C GLY A 136 -3.84 3.64 -19.20
N ASN A 137 -2.72 3.98 -18.58
CA ASN A 137 -2.32 5.35 -18.23
C ASN A 137 -3.43 6.16 -17.54
N THR A 138 -4.22 5.49 -16.70
CA THR A 138 -5.34 6.06 -15.94
C THR A 138 -5.26 5.57 -14.51
N LEU A 139 -5.51 6.47 -13.54
CA LEU A 139 -5.48 6.14 -12.11
C LEU A 139 -6.40 4.95 -11.80
N SER A 140 -5.83 3.91 -11.23
CA SER A 140 -6.50 2.66 -10.89
C SER A 140 -6.15 2.15 -9.51
N ILE A 141 -6.75 1.03 -9.11
CA ILE A 141 -6.42 0.36 -7.84
C ILE A 141 -4.96 -0.10 -7.79
N ALA A 142 -4.36 -0.44 -8.93
CA ALA A 142 -2.95 -0.83 -9.02
C ALA A 142 -2.01 0.26 -8.50
N ASP A 143 -2.31 1.52 -8.84
CA ASP A 143 -1.49 2.66 -8.44
C ASP A 143 -1.52 2.88 -6.93
N PHE A 144 -2.69 2.75 -6.31
CA PHE A 144 -2.83 2.82 -4.86
C PHE A 144 -2.14 1.65 -4.16
N ALA A 145 -2.31 0.44 -4.68
CA ALA A 145 -1.71 -0.75 -4.10
C ALA A 145 -0.17 -0.68 -4.13
N ILE A 146 0.40 -0.22 -5.25
CA ILE A 146 1.85 -0.07 -5.39
C ILE A 146 2.37 1.10 -4.57
N ALA A 147 1.72 2.27 -4.57
CA ALA A 147 2.25 3.45 -3.88
C ALA A 147 2.16 3.33 -2.35
N SER A 148 1.11 2.69 -1.81
CA SER A 148 0.86 2.68 -0.36
C SER A 148 1.99 2.07 0.49
N PRO A 149 2.67 0.97 0.12
CA PRO A 149 3.79 0.44 0.91
C PRO A 149 4.99 1.39 1.00
N PHE A 150 5.16 2.26 -0.01
CA PHE A 150 6.26 3.23 -0.02
C PHE A 150 6.08 4.36 1.00
N VAL A 151 4.87 4.60 1.52
CA VAL A 151 4.66 5.53 2.65
C VAL A 151 5.43 5.06 3.87
N ASN A 152 5.31 3.78 4.21
CA ASN A 152 6.04 3.17 5.32
C ASN A 152 7.54 3.07 5.04
N ALA A 153 7.91 2.76 3.80
CA ALA A 153 9.31 2.75 3.36
C ALA A 153 9.97 4.13 3.55
N ALA A 154 9.32 5.20 3.10
CA ALA A 154 9.80 6.57 3.27
C ALA A 154 9.94 6.94 4.76
N ALA A 155 8.95 6.58 5.60
CA ALA A 155 9.01 6.79 7.05
C ALA A 155 10.17 6.04 7.72
N SER A 156 10.66 4.96 7.12
CA SER A 156 11.84 4.18 7.57
C SER A 156 13.16 4.64 6.95
N GLY A 157 13.14 5.72 6.14
CA GLY A 157 14.32 6.26 5.46
C GLY A 157 14.71 5.52 4.17
N LEU A 158 13.86 4.62 3.66
CA LEU A 158 14.05 3.98 2.37
C LEU A 158 13.40 4.84 1.28
N ILE A 159 14.23 5.46 0.45
CA ILE A 159 13.79 6.33 -0.66
C ILE A 159 14.25 5.69 -1.97
N VAL A 160 13.38 5.72 -2.97
CA VAL A 160 13.68 5.24 -4.32
C VAL A 160 14.71 6.18 -4.98
N ASP A 161 15.81 5.62 -5.43
CA ASP A 161 16.88 6.38 -6.12
C ASP A 161 16.42 6.76 -7.53
N ALA A 162 16.10 8.05 -7.72
CA ALA A 162 15.67 8.59 -9.00
C ALA A 162 16.74 8.51 -10.11
N SER A 163 18.01 8.31 -9.78
CA SER A 163 19.05 8.11 -10.79
C SER A 163 19.00 6.71 -11.40
N ARG A 164 18.47 5.73 -10.65
CA ARG A 164 18.31 4.35 -11.09
C ARG A 164 16.88 4.03 -11.56
N TRP A 165 15.88 4.57 -10.87
CA TRP A 165 14.45 4.32 -11.13
C TRP A 165 13.70 5.65 -11.29
N PRO A 166 13.96 6.40 -12.38
CA PRO A 166 13.40 7.73 -12.56
C PRO A 166 11.87 7.76 -12.69
N ASN A 167 11.28 6.78 -13.40
CA ASN A 167 9.85 6.74 -13.62
C ASN A 167 9.11 6.34 -12.33
N LEU A 168 9.60 5.35 -11.61
CA LEU A 168 9.03 4.95 -10.32
C LEU A 168 9.13 6.08 -9.29
N ALA A 169 10.26 6.78 -9.23
CA ALA A 169 10.43 7.92 -8.33
C ALA A 169 9.47 9.07 -8.68
N ALA A 170 9.29 9.39 -9.96
CA ALA A 170 8.36 10.39 -10.43
C ALA A 170 6.89 10.00 -10.14
N PHE A 171 6.51 8.75 -10.40
CA PHE A 171 5.21 8.19 -10.06
C PHE A 171 4.90 8.33 -8.57
N LEU A 172 5.81 7.93 -7.69
CA LEU A 172 5.62 8.04 -6.24
C LEU A 172 5.47 9.50 -5.80
N ALA A 173 6.28 10.41 -6.36
CA ALA A 173 6.15 11.83 -6.08
C ALA A 173 4.78 12.37 -6.54
N HIS A 174 4.29 11.93 -7.71
CA HIS A 174 2.97 12.29 -8.23
C HIS A 174 1.85 11.75 -7.32
N MET A 175 1.91 10.48 -6.95
CA MET A 175 0.91 9.84 -6.07
C MET A 175 0.85 10.51 -4.70
N PHE A 176 2.00 10.82 -4.10
CA PHE A 176 2.06 11.44 -2.76
C PHE A 176 1.68 12.92 -2.77
N ALA A 177 1.76 13.61 -3.90
CA ALA A 177 1.22 14.96 -4.08
C ALA A 177 -0.31 14.97 -4.23
N ASN A 178 -0.93 13.83 -4.49
CA ASN A 178 -2.37 13.72 -4.63
C ASN A 178 -3.05 13.89 -3.25
N PRO A 179 -4.00 14.84 -3.09
CA PRO A 179 -4.68 15.07 -1.81
C PRO A 179 -5.39 13.85 -1.24
N THR A 180 -5.74 12.87 -2.08
CA THR A 180 -6.39 11.63 -1.62
C THR A 180 -5.43 10.70 -0.86
N PHE A 181 -4.12 10.93 -0.98
CA PHE A 181 -3.06 10.24 -0.22
C PHE A 181 -2.66 10.97 1.08
N ASP A 182 -3.17 12.19 1.28
CA ASP A 182 -2.66 13.13 2.31
C ASP A 182 -3.26 12.90 3.72
N GLU A 183 -3.98 11.83 3.97
CA GLU A 183 -4.31 11.46 5.35
C GLU A 183 -3.07 10.89 6.04
N LYS A 184 -2.26 11.81 6.54
CA LYS A 184 -1.12 11.51 7.39
C LYS A 184 -1.59 10.71 8.59
N ILE A 185 -1.31 9.42 8.60
CA ILE A 185 -1.33 8.63 9.81
C ILE A 185 -0.18 9.18 10.67
N SER A 186 -0.52 10.07 11.57
CA SER A 186 0.42 10.52 12.61
C SER A 186 0.61 9.34 13.56
N LEU A 187 1.78 8.70 13.50
CA LEU A 187 2.23 7.71 14.48
C LEU A 187 2.73 8.42 15.74
#